data_f0c4e349fdb30878b477110a3ade7008
#
_entry.id   f0c4e349fdb30878b477110a3ade7008
#
_cell.length_a   1.000
_cell.length_b   1.000
_cell.length_c   1.000
_cell.angle_alpha   90.00
_cell.angle_beta   90.00
_cell.angle_gamma   90.00
#
_symmetry.space_group_name_H-M   'P 1'
#
loop_
_entity.id
_entity.type
_entity.pdbx_description
1 polymer ?
#
loop_
_entity_poly.entity_id
_entity_poly.type
_entity_poly.pdbx_seq_one_letter_code
_entity_poly.pdbx_strand_id
1 'polypeptide(L)'
;MSLVLSELPYAIDALAEHGMSKETMEYHHDIHHKAYVDNGNNLLKGTEWENKSLEDIIVGTYNASSVAQNGIFNNVSQHWNHEQFWQMMGPSKVGMPSELENAITESFGSVDKFKEDFCNAGATQFGSGWCWLVKDKDGSLKVTKTENGVNPVCFGQTALLGCDVWEHSYYIDSVSYTHLTLPTKA
;
A
#
# COMPACT_ATOMS: atom_id res chain seq x y z
N MET A 1 15.39 6.84 15.21
CA MET A 1 14.52 7.81 14.50
C MET A 1 13.09 7.48 14.88
N SER A 2 12.26 8.45 15.29
CA SER A 2 10.84 8.15 15.54
C SER A 2 10.06 8.17 14.24
N LEU A 3 9.07 7.29 14.12
CA LEU A 3 8.07 7.32 13.06
C LEU A 3 7.24 8.61 13.20
N VAL A 4 6.89 9.21 12.10
CA VAL A 4 6.09 10.45 12.07
C VAL A 4 4.95 10.25 11.09
N LEU A 5 3.73 10.58 11.48
CA LEU A 5 2.60 10.63 10.54
C LEU A 5 2.80 11.83 9.63
N SER A 6 3.07 11.58 8.35
CA SER A 6 3.21 12.64 7.36
C SER A 6 1.85 13.25 7.03
N GLU A 7 1.83 14.54 6.72
CA GLU A 7 0.63 15.15 6.17
C GLU A 7 0.28 14.56 4.79
N LEU A 8 -1.02 14.48 4.48
CA LEU A 8 -1.46 14.07 3.15
C LEU A 8 -0.97 15.10 2.10
N PRO A 9 -0.53 14.66 0.90
CA PRO A 9 -0.09 15.57 -0.16
C PRO A 9 -1.25 16.32 -0.84
N TYR A 10 -2.48 16.11 -0.37
CA TYR A 10 -3.72 16.73 -0.87
C TYR A 10 -4.71 16.94 0.29
N ALA A 11 -5.75 17.72 0.06
CA ALA A 11 -6.82 17.91 1.05
C ALA A 11 -7.53 16.58 1.37
N ILE A 12 -7.93 16.38 2.63
CA ILE A 12 -8.48 15.11 3.12
C ILE A 12 -9.76 14.65 2.39
N ASP A 13 -10.47 15.57 1.75
CA ASP A 13 -11.67 15.31 0.96
C ASP A 13 -11.42 15.30 -0.56
N ALA A 14 -10.17 15.47 -0.97
CA ALA A 14 -9.81 15.61 -2.39
C ALA A 14 -10.09 14.36 -3.25
N LEU A 15 -10.19 13.20 -2.63
CA LEU A 15 -10.45 11.93 -3.31
C LEU A 15 -11.93 11.50 -3.28
N ALA A 16 -12.82 12.31 -2.72
CA ALA A 16 -14.24 11.95 -2.54
C ALA A 16 -14.95 11.62 -3.87
N GLU A 17 -14.69 12.37 -4.93
CA GLU A 17 -15.24 12.11 -6.27
C GLU A 17 -14.63 10.87 -6.94
N HIS A 18 -13.55 10.32 -6.38
CA HIS A 18 -12.86 9.13 -6.86
C HIS A 18 -13.17 7.87 -6.04
N GLY A 19 -14.14 7.95 -5.12
CA GLY A 19 -14.62 6.81 -4.35
C GLY A 19 -13.96 6.61 -2.98
N MET A 20 -13.18 7.58 -2.51
CA MET A 20 -12.65 7.62 -1.15
C MET A 20 -13.20 8.85 -0.43
N SER A 21 -14.24 8.67 0.37
CA SER A 21 -14.88 9.77 1.10
C SER A 21 -13.94 10.40 2.12
N LYS A 22 -14.26 11.64 2.53
CA LYS A 22 -13.57 12.30 3.63
C LYS A 22 -13.58 11.44 4.90
N GLU A 23 -14.72 10.81 5.22
CA GLU A 23 -14.85 9.93 6.38
C GLU A 23 -13.89 8.74 6.31
N THR A 24 -13.79 8.07 5.16
CA THR A 24 -12.81 7.01 4.93
C THR A 24 -11.39 7.52 5.15
N MET A 25 -11.05 8.69 4.62
CA MET A 25 -9.72 9.27 4.77
C MET A 25 -9.39 9.65 6.22
N GLU A 26 -10.35 10.22 6.96
CA GLU A 26 -10.20 10.53 8.39
C GLU A 26 -9.93 9.26 9.21
N TYR A 27 -10.67 8.17 8.95
CA TYR A 27 -10.39 6.89 9.62
C TYR A 27 -9.07 6.27 9.17
N HIS A 28 -8.80 6.27 7.87
CA HIS A 28 -7.66 5.55 7.32
C HIS A 28 -6.32 6.24 7.62
N HIS A 29 -6.26 7.58 7.46
CA HIS A 29 -5.04 8.35 7.75
C HIS A 29 -4.94 8.73 9.23
N ASP A 30 -5.95 9.45 9.77
CA ASP A 30 -5.82 10.08 11.08
C ASP A 30 -5.97 9.10 12.25
N ILE A 31 -6.53 7.90 12.00
CA ILE A 31 -6.73 6.89 13.03
C ILE A 31 -5.90 5.63 12.75
N HIS A 32 -6.10 4.93 11.62
CA HIS A 32 -5.39 3.68 11.34
C HIS A 32 -3.90 3.88 11.12
N HIS A 33 -3.52 4.76 10.20
CA HIS A 33 -2.10 5.04 9.96
C HIS A 33 -1.43 5.62 11.20
N LYS A 34 -2.11 6.55 11.88
CA LYS A 34 -1.61 7.10 13.15
C LYS A 34 -1.39 6.02 14.21
N ALA A 35 -2.26 5.03 14.32
CA ALA A 35 -2.08 3.93 15.26
C ALA A 35 -0.83 3.10 14.95
N TYR A 36 -0.51 2.85 13.68
CA TYR A 36 0.75 2.19 13.32
C TYR A 36 1.97 3.01 13.71
N VAL A 37 1.92 4.33 13.54
CA VAL A 37 2.99 5.24 13.97
C VAL A 37 3.18 5.19 15.49
N ASP A 38 2.11 5.36 16.26
CA ASP A 38 2.14 5.41 17.71
C ASP A 38 2.62 4.07 18.29
N ASN A 39 2.05 2.96 17.84
CA ASN A 39 2.42 1.62 18.28
C ASN A 39 3.85 1.25 17.84
N GLY A 40 4.23 1.59 16.61
CA GLY A 40 5.59 1.39 16.11
C GLY A 40 6.62 2.09 16.98
N ASN A 41 6.41 3.37 17.28
CA ASN A 41 7.28 4.14 18.17
C ASN A 41 7.39 3.52 19.57
N ASN A 42 6.28 3.06 20.12
CA ASN A 42 6.29 2.41 21.44
C ASN A 42 7.09 1.10 21.42
N LEU A 43 6.95 0.30 20.38
CA LEU A 43 7.60 -1.00 20.23
C LEU A 43 9.10 -0.87 19.89
N LEU A 44 9.49 0.17 19.17
CA LEU A 44 10.89 0.42 18.79
C LEU A 44 11.74 0.92 19.95
N LYS A 45 11.12 1.59 20.93
CA LYS A 45 11.82 2.25 22.02
C LYS A 45 12.69 1.28 22.84
N GLY A 46 13.98 1.58 22.92
CA GLY A 46 14.97 0.79 23.66
C GLY A 46 15.41 -0.50 22.96
N THR A 47 14.98 -0.74 21.70
CA THR A 47 15.42 -1.87 20.91
C THR A 47 16.59 -1.52 20.01
N GLU A 48 17.25 -2.52 19.43
CA GLU A 48 18.29 -2.34 18.42
C GLU A 48 17.80 -1.66 17.14
N TRP A 49 16.47 -1.61 16.94
CA TRP A 49 15.80 -1.03 15.77
C TRP A 49 15.49 0.46 15.89
N GLU A 50 15.55 1.03 17.10
CA GLU A 50 15.08 2.41 17.39
C GLU A 50 15.65 3.49 16.47
N ASN A 51 16.87 3.32 15.94
CA ASN A 51 17.54 4.31 15.10
C ASN A 51 17.89 3.78 13.68
N LYS A 52 17.25 2.70 13.25
CA LYS A 52 17.42 2.16 11.91
C LYS A 52 16.47 2.81 10.90
N SER A 53 16.75 2.67 9.61
CA SER A 53 15.80 3.04 8.55
C SER A 53 14.57 2.14 8.57
N LEU A 54 13.45 2.61 7.99
CA LEU A 54 12.22 1.79 7.89
C LEU A 54 12.50 0.49 7.16
N GLU A 55 13.23 0.56 6.05
CA GLU A 55 13.58 -0.59 5.22
C GLU A 55 14.45 -1.59 5.98
N ASP A 56 15.45 -1.13 6.74
CA ASP A 56 16.28 -2.01 7.57
C ASP A 56 15.45 -2.72 8.64
N ILE A 57 14.52 -2.01 9.27
CA ILE A 57 13.62 -2.60 10.27
C ILE A 57 12.72 -3.64 9.61
N ILE A 58 12.11 -3.30 8.48
CA ILE A 58 11.21 -4.22 7.75
C ILE A 58 11.98 -5.49 7.37
N VAL A 59 13.13 -5.37 6.71
CA VAL A 59 13.93 -6.53 6.28
C VAL A 59 14.42 -7.35 7.48
N GLY A 60 14.88 -6.68 8.52
CA GLY A 60 15.47 -7.35 9.70
C GLY A 60 14.45 -8.00 10.62
N THR A 61 13.17 -7.57 10.58
CA THR A 61 12.10 -8.12 11.43
C THR A 61 11.13 -9.02 10.67
N TYR A 62 11.20 -9.07 9.33
CA TYR A 62 10.39 -9.94 8.50
C TYR A 62 10.72 -11.43 8.73
N ASN A 63 9.70 -12.24 8.91
CA ASN A 63 9.84 -13.70 9.04
C ASN A 63 8.99 -14.41 7.97
N ALA A 64 9.63 -14.86 6.90
CA ALA A 64 8.99 -15.56 5.79
C ALA A 64 8.27 -16.86 6.19
N SER A 65 8.57 -17.42 7.35
CA SER A 65 7.94 -18.65 7.86
C SER A 65 6.74 -18.40 8.76
N SER A 66 6.35 -17.14 8.97
CA SER A 66 5.25 -16.77 9.87
C SER A 66 4.24 -15.86 9.20
N VAL A 67 2.99 -16.26 9.19
CA VAL A 67 1.87 -15.38 8.78
C VAL A 67 1.64 -14.29 9.83
N ALA A 68 1.72 -14.65 11.10
CA ALA A 68 1.61 -13.70 12.21
C ALA A 68 2.98 -13.09 12.52
N GLN A 69 3.34 -12.05 11.79
CA GLN A 69 4.58 -11.32 12.01
C GLN A 69 4.64 -10.69 13.41
N ASN A 70 5.84 -10.34 13.88
CA ASN A 70 5.99 -9.66 15.17
C ASN A 70 5.43 -8.23 15.13
N GLY A 71 5.19 -7.64 16.30
CA GLY A 71 4.57 -6.32 16.42
C GLY A 71 5.39 -5.19 15.80
N ILE A 72 6.73 -5.25 15.85
CA ILE A 72 7.59 -4.24 15.22
C ILE A 72 7.38 -4.28 13.71
N PHE A 73 7.51 -5.47 13.10
CA PHE A 73 7.27 -5.61 11.67
C PHE A 73 5.90 -5.09 11.26
N ASN A 74 4.84 -5.55 11.94
CA ASN A 74 3.47 -5.20 11.58
C ASN A 74 3.24 -3.69 11.56
N ASN A 75 3.72 -2.97 12.57
CA ASN A 75 3.48 -1.53 12.66
C ASN A 75 4.40 -0.72 11.74
N VAL A 76 5.69 -1.06 11.67
CA VAL A 76 6.65 -0.33 10.82
C VAL A 76 6.37 -0.58 9.34
N SER A 77 6.07 -1.82 8.97
CA SER A 77 5.73 -2.18 7.60
C SER A 77 4.43 -1.51 7.13
N GLN A 78 3.39 -1.51 7.96
CA GLN A 78 2.15 -0.81 7.66
C GLN A 78 2.33 0.70 7.60
N HIS A 79 3.15 1.29 8.47
CA HIS A 79 3.49 2.71 8.34
C HIS A 79 4.15 2.99 6.98
N TRP A 80 5.15 2.22 6.57
CA TRP A 80 5.79 2.35 5.27
C TRP A 80 4.80 2.19 4.11
N ASN A 81 3.92 1.19 4.16
CA ASN A 81 2.89 0.94 3.14
C ASN A 81 1.98 2.16 2.95
N HIS A 82 1.51 2.75 4.05
CA HIS A 82 0.62 3.90 4.01
C HIS A 82 1.32 5.19 3.54
N GLU A 83 2.60 5.42 3.94
CA GLU A 83 3.39 6.52 3.41
C GLU A 83 3.49 6.46 1.88
N GLN A 84 3.75 5.27 1.32
CA GLN A 84 3.77 5.07 -0.13
C GLN A 84 2.38 5.27 -0.75
N PHE A 85 1.34 4.73 -0.13
CA PHE A 85 -0.03 4.76 -0.65
C PHE A 85 -0.55 6.20 -0.82
N TRP A 86 -0.32 7.06 0.17
CA TRP A 86 -0.75 8.46 0.08
C TRP A 86 -0.07 9.20 -1.08
N GLN A 87 1.19 8.92 -1.36
CA GLN A 87 1.93 9.53 -2.45
C GLN A 87 1.54 9.01 -3.85
N MET A 88 0.96 7.82 -3.92
CA MET A 88 0.55 7.16 -5.17
C MET A 88 -0.83 7.60 -5.67
N MET A 89 -1.58 8.35 -4.84
CA MET A 89 -2.90 8.86 -5.18
C MET A 89 -2.89 10.38 -5.33
N GLY A 90 -3.88 10.92 -6.03
CA GLY A 90 -4.07 12.35 -6.15
C GLY A 90 -5.40 12.70 -6.80
N PRO A 91 -5.91 13.94 -6.57
CA PRO A 91 -7.20 14.38 -7.08
C PRO A 91 -7.22 14.66 -8.58
N SER A 92 -6.04 14.82 -9.19
CA SER A 92 -5.91 15.16 -10.60
C SER A 92 -5.41 13.98 -11.41
N LYS A 93 -6.03 13.75 -12.56
CA LYS A 93 -5.52 12.79 -13.54
C LYS A 93 -4.23 13.32 -14.14
N VAL A 94 -3.13 12.68 -13.82
CA VAL A 94 -1.83 12.93 -14.45
C VAL A 94 -1.62 11.84 -15.51
N GLY A 95 -1.18 12.24 -16.70
CA GLY A 95 -0.84 11.28 -17.75
C GLY A 95 0.31 10.36 -17.31
N MET A 96 0.28 9.12 -17.74
CA MET A 96 1.38 8.20 -17.49
C MET A 96 2.65 8.69 -18.22
N PRO A 97 3.81 8.80 -17.53
CA PRO A 97 5.06 9.12 -18.21
C PRO A 97 5.41 8.08 -19.27
N SER A 98 5.90 8.52 -20.43
CA SER A 98 6.21 7.63 -21.56
C SER A 98 7.20 6.52 -21.21
N GLU A 99 8.17 6.78 -20.33
CA GLU A 99 9.11 5.76 -19.86
C GLU A 99 8.41 4.65 -19.08
N LEU A 100 7.45 5.00 -18.21
CA LEU A 100 6.66 4.02 -17.48
C LEU A 100 5.72 3.24 -18.40
N GLU A 101 5.07 3.92 -19.36
CA GLU A 101 4.20 3.29 -20.35
C GLU A 101 4.96 2.28 -21.20
N ASN A 102 6.16 2.61 -21.65
CA ASN A 102 7.02 1.70 -22.39
C ASN A 102 7.43 0.49 -21.55
N ALA A 103 7.87 0.70 -20.32
CA ALA A 103 8.27 -0.39 -19.41
C ALA A 103 7.09 -1.33 -19.09
N ILE A 104 5.88 -0.77 -18.88
CA ILE A 104 4.65 -1.54 -18.69
C ILE A 104 4.32 -2.33 -19.97
N THR A 105 4.38 -1.70 -21.12
CA THR A 105 4.09 -2.36 -22.40
C THR A 105 5.08 -3.49 -22.68
N GLU A 106 6.36 -3.29 -22.38
CA GLU A 106 7.39 -4.33 -22.52
C GLU A 106 7.12 -5.51 -21.58
N SER A 107 6.72 -5.24 -20.33
CA SER A 107 6.56 -6.28 -19.31
C SER A 107 5.22 -7.01 -19.39
N PHE A 108 4.14 -6.33 -19.80
CA PHE A 108 2.76 -6.87 -19.77
C PHE A 108 2.13 -7.00 -21.15
N GLY A 109 2.77 -6.49 -22.20
CA GLY A 109 2.24 -6.45 -23.56
C GLY A 109 1.36 -5.24 -23.86
N SER A 110 0.67 -4.67 -22.86
CA SER A 110 -0.09 -3.43 -22.97
C SER A 110 -0.42 -2.83 -21.60
N VAL A 111 -0.76 -1.55 -21.57
CA VAL A 111 -1.26 -0.86 -20.36
C VAL A 111 -2.58 -1.47 -19.88
N ASP A 112 -3.47 -1.85 -20.79
CA ASP A 112 -4.75 -2.43 -20.42
C ASP A 112 -4.57 -3.82 -19.78
N LYS A 113 -3.64 -4.62 -20.28
CA LYS A 113 -3.30 -5.91 -19.66
C LYS A 113 -2.71 -5.72 -18.26
N PHE A 114 -1.82 -4.76 -18.09
CA PHE A 114 -1.32 -4.40 -16.77
C PHE A 114 -2.45 -4.03 -15.80
N LYS A 115 -3.40 -3.18 -16.23
CA LYS A 115 -4.55 -2.78 -15.39
C LYS A 115 -5.42 -3.98 -15.01
N GLU A 116 -5.70 -4.86 -15.98
CA GLU A 116 -6.43 -6.11 -15.73
C GLU A 116 -5.71 -6.97 -14.67
N ASP A 117 -4.41 -7.18 -14.83
CA ASP A 117 -3.61 -8.00 -13.92
C ASP A 117 -3.54 -7.37 -12.53
N PHE A 118 -3.38 -6.05 -12.43
CA PHE A 118 -3.35 -5.32 -11.17
C PHE A 118 -4.69 -5.39 -10.44
N CYS A 119 -5.80 -5.13 -11.14
CA CYS A 119 -7.15 -5.24 -10.57
C CYS A 119 -7.46 -6.68 -10.12
N ASN A 120 -7.07 -7.67 -10.93
CA ASN A 120 -7.27 -9.08 -10.59
C ASN A 120 -6.42 -9.49 -9.37
N ALA A 121 -5.20 -8.99 -9.24
CA ALA A 121 -4.35 -9.24 -8.07
C ALA A 121 -5.01 -8.69 -6.79
N GLY A 122 -5.54 -7.45 -6.83
CA GLY A 122 -6.27 -6.87 -5.70
C GLY A 122 -7.53 -7.65 -5.36
N ALA A 123 -8.38 -7.93 -6.35
CA ALA A 123 -9.65 -8.63 -6.17
C ALA A 123 -9.49 -10.08 -5.66
N THR A 124 -8.38 -10.72 -5.98
CA THR A 124 -8.08 -12.11 -5.58
C THR A 124 -7.15 -12.22 -4.39
N GLN A 125 -6.81 -11.11 -3.74
CA GLN A 125 -6.08 -11.18 -2.46
C GLN A 125 -6.97 -11.85 -1.42
N PHE A 126 -6.49 -12.96 -0.88
CA PHE A 126 -7.22 -13.70 0.15
C PHE A 126 -6.96 -13.07 1.53
N GLY A 127 -8.02 -12.55 2.14
CA GLY A 127 -7.90 -11.79 3.39
C GLY A 127 -7.28 -10.42 3.19
N SER A 128 -6.87 -9.81 4.30
CA SER A 128 -6.25 -8.49 4.31
C SER A 128 -4.90 -8.49 3.62
N GLY A 129 -4.59 -7.44 2.88
CA GLY A 129 -3.32 -7.33 2.19
C GLY A 129 -3.23 -6.14 1.25
N TRP A 130 -2.26 -6.23 0.34
CA TRP A 130 -1.92 -5.19 -0.62
C TRP A 130 -1.68 -5.80 -2.00
N CYS A 131 -1.95 -5.06 -3.06
CA CYS A 131 -1.43 -5.38 -4.38
C CYS A 131 -0.46 -4.30 -4.85
N TRP A 132 0.54 -4.71 -5.64
CA TRP A 132 1.67 -3.88 -6.00
C TRP A 132 2.04 -4.04 -7.47
N LEU A 133 2.41 -2.92 -8.11
CA LEU A 133 3.31 -2.93 -9.26
C LEU A 133 4.72 -2.74 -8.70
N VAL A 134 5.60 -3.69 -8.99
CA VAL A 134 6.99 -3.65 -8.51
C VAL A 134 7.97 -3.69 -9.67
N LYS A 135 9.13 -3.06 -9.44
CA LYS A 135 10.32 -3.31 -10.23
C LYS A 135 11.18 -4.33 -9.49
N ASP A 136 11.40 -5.47 -10.13
CA ASP A 136 12.22 -6.56 -9.59
C ASP A 136 13.72 -6.26 -9.76
N LYS A 137 14.57 -7.07 -9.14
CA LYS A 137 16.04 -6.93 -9.14
C LYS A 137 16.63 -7.00 -10.54
N ASP A 138 16.00 -7.72 -11.46
CA ASP A 138 16.40 -7.81 -12.88
C ASP A 138 15.91 -6.64 -13.73
N GLY A 139 15.20 -5.69 -13.12
CA GLY A 139 14.65 -4.51 -13.80
C GLY A 139 13.26 -4.71 -14.41
N SER A 140 12.75 -5.94 -14.47
CA SER A 140 11.40 -6.23 -15.00
C SER A 140 10.31 -5.71 -14.07
N LEU A 141 9.16 -5.35 -14.65
CA LEU A 141 7.97 -4.97 -13.90
C LEU A 141 7.09 -6.19 -13.67
N LYS A 142 6.54 -6.31 -12.45
CA LYS A 142 5.65 -7.40 -12.07
C LYS A 142 4.48 -6.86 -11.24
N VAL A 143 3.31 -7.49 -11.39
CA VAL A 143 2.20 -7.34 -10.45
C VAL A 143 2.34 -8.44 -9.39
N THR A 144 2.33 -8.02 -8.13
CA THR A 144 2.39 -8.93 -6.98
C THR A 144 1.31 -8.59 -5.97
N LYS A 145 1.03 -9.51 -5.07
CA LYS A 145 0.14 -9.28 -3.93
C LYS A 145 0.75 -9.87 -2.68
N THR A 146 0.51 -9.23 -1.56
CA THR A 146 1.09 -9.57 -0.26
C THR A 146 0.02 -9.59 0.82
N GLU A 147 0.18 -10.46 1.80
CA GLU A 147 -0.73 -10.56 2.94
C GLU A 147 -0.42 -9.52 4.02
N ASN A 148 -1.43 -9.08 4.73
CA ASN A 148 -1.32 -8.22 5.90
C ASN A 148 -0.44 -6.97 5.66
N GLY A 149 0.64 -6.79 6.40
CA GLY A 149 1.59 -5.70 6.26
C GLY A 149 2.81 -6.01 5.39
N VAL A 150 2.94 -7.23 4.86
CA VAL A 150 4.06 -7.62 3.99
C VAL A 150 4.09 -6.73 2.75
N ASN A 151 5.29 -6.35 2.30
CA ASN A 151 5.47 -5.41 1.20
C ASN A 151 6.70 -5.77 0.34
N PRO A 152 6.89 -5.10 -0.80
CA PRO A 152 7.99 -5.37 -1.72
C PRO A 152 9.40 -5.27 -1.12
N VAL A 153 9.59 -4.45 -0.07
CA VAL A 153 10.89 -4.31 0.61
C VAL A 153 11.36 -5.63 1.19
N CYS A 154 10.45 -6.47 1.70
CA CYS A 154 10.74 -7.82 2.21
C CYS A 154 11.45 -8.71 1.18
N PHE A 155 11.27 -8.43 -0.11
CA PHE A 155 11.80 -9.21 -1.22
C PHE A 155 12.93 -8.50 -1.98
N GLY A 156 13.31 -7.30 -1.53
CA GLY A 156 14.29 -6.44 -2.19
C GLY A 156 13.82 -5.91 -3.55
N GLN A 157 12.51 -5.70 -3.68
CA GLN A 157 11.84 -5.12 -4.84
C GLN A 157 11.53 -3.63 -4.58
N THR A 158 11.40 -2.84 -5.65
CA THR A 158 10.97 -1.44 -5.56
C THR A 158 9.47 -1.35 -5.86
N ALA A 159 8.69 -0.83 -4.92
CA ALA A 159 7.28 -0.52 -5.16
C ALA A 159 7.15 0.71 -6.07
N LEU A 160 6.34 0.60 -7.12
CA LEU A 160 6.02 1.69 -8.05
C LEU A 160 4.56 2.15 -7.91
N LEU A 161 3.67 1.22 -7.63
CA LEU A 161 2.26 1.47 -7.33
C LEU A 161 1.80 0.46 -6.28
N GLY A 162 1.00 0.90 -5.32
CA GLY A 162 0.39 0.05 -4.30
C GLY A 162 -1.08 0.35 -4.14
N CYS A 163 -1.86 -0.67 -3.78
CA CYS A 163 -3.26 -0.51 -3.41
C CYS A 163 -3.53 -1.30 -2.14
N ASP A 164 -4.07 -0.63 -1.15
CA ASP A 164 -4.57 -1.23 0.07
C ASP A 164 -5.88 -1.97 -0.22
N VAL A 165 -5.90 -3.28 0.01
CA VAL A 165 -7.11 -4.11 -0.15
C VAL A 165 -7.61 -4.66 1.18
N TRP A 166 -7.18 -4.08 2.29
CA TRP A 166 -7.83 -4.25 3.58
C TRP A 166 -9.24 -3.67 3.53
N GLU A 167 -10.21 -4.30 4.19
CA GLU A 167 -11.60 -3.83 4.19
C GLU A 167 -11.76 -2.39 4.72
N HIS A 168 -10.93 -1.96 5.67
CA HIS A 168 -11.00 -0.61 6.21
C HIS A 168 -10.70 0.49 5.17
N SER A 169 -10.00 0.16 4.08
CA SER A 169 -9.64 1.13 3.04
C SER A 169 -10.84 1.53 2.15
N TYR A 170 -11.91 0.71 2.10
CA TYR A 170 -13.06 0.93 1.21
C TYR A 170 -14.42 0.67 1.87
N TYR A 171 -14.47 0.06 3.02
CA TYR A 171 -15.66 -0.45 3.67
C TYR A 171 -16.74 0.61 3.93
N ILE A 172 -16.38 1.86 4.26
CA ILE A 172 -17.33 2.96 4.49
C ILE A 172 -18.02 3.35 3.18
N ASP A 173 -17.25 3.40 2.09
CA ASP A 173 -17.74 3.83 0.77
C ASP A 173 -18.33 2.68 -0.04
N SER A 174 -17.97 1.44 0.27
CA SER A 174 -18.36 0.22 -0.44
C SER A 174 -18.81 -0.84 0.55
N VAL A 175 -20.01 -0.67 1.11
CA VAL A 175 -20.51 -1.32 2.33
C VAL A 175 -20.87 -2.79 2.20
N SER A 176 -20.69 -3.45 1.09
CA SER A 176 -20.95 -4.89 0.98
C SER A 176 -20.20 -5.54 -0.15
N TYR A 177 -20.01 -6.84 -0.06
CA TYR A 177 -19.50 -7.67 -1.15
C TYR A 177 -20.23 -7.45 -2.47
N THR A 178 -21.52 -7.16 -2.42
CA THR A 178 -22.31 -6.81 -3.60
C THR A 178 -21.90 -5.49 -4.24
N HIS A 179 -21.40 -4.54 -3.48
CA HIS A 179 -20.88 -3.28 -3.99
C HIS A 179 -19.47 -3.40 -4.58
N LEU A 180 -18.64 -4.29 -4.06
CA LEU A 180 -17.33 -4.59 -4.62
C LEU A 180 -17.41 -5.40 -5.92
N THR A 181 -18.46 -6.21 -6.08
CA THR A 181 -18.66 -7.03 -7.28
C THR A 181 -19.50 -6.33 -8.35
N LEU A 182 -20.25 -5.31 -7.96
CA LEU A 182 -20.87 -4.42 -8.93
C LEU A 182 -19.86 -3.37 -9.30
N PRO A 183 -19.66 -3.07 -10.60
CA PRO A 183 -18.92 -1.89 -11.01
C PRO A 183 -19.75 -0.68 -10.59
N THR A 184 -19.68 -0.37 -9.31
CA THR A 184 -20.34 0.76 -8.75
C THR A 184 -19.60 1.96 -9.19
N LYS A 185 -20.10 2.52 -10.25
CA LYS A 185 -19.78 3.88 -10.63
C LYS A 185 -18.34 4.07 -11.04
N ALA A 186 -18.10 3.71 -12.30
CA ALA A 186 -17.10 4.47 -13.02
C ALA A 186 -17.44 5.96 -12.97
#